data_19187a45a70e04194de9ab576b3e7c9a
#
_entry.id   19187a45a70e04194de9ab576b3e7c9a
#
_cell.length_a   1.000
_cell.length_b   1.000
_cell.length_c   1.000
_cell.angle_alpha   90.00
_cell.angle_beta   90.00
_cell.angle_gamma   90.00
#
_symmetry.space_group_name_H-M   'P 1'
#
loop_
_entity.id
_entity.type
_entity.pdbx_description
1 polymer ?
#
loop_
_entity_poly.entity_id
_entity_poly.type
_entity_poly.pdbx_seq_one_letter_code
_entity_poly.pdbx_strand_id
1 'polypeptide(L)'
;MSADIIKPGSPQYWGPRLWRIFHNLAEISDRRDIGMLWPNILKSTAATMPCSKCRNHLTDYLKHHKIISVTNPLTVTGQGIRTQIRNQLHHLHNQVNLRNNIPEFPISSLTHIYGNRPREQILAEIHSLMTEVKDAWQPLLHSSINPGDFTNWKNIISLLISLVSAGPN
;
A
#
# COMPACT_ATOMS: atom_id res chain seq x y z
N MET A 1 -20.08 28.55 0.31
CA MET A 1 -18.71 28.03 0.15
C MET A 1 -18.78 26.81 -0.75
N SER A 2 -18.24 26.90 -1.96
CA SER A 2 -18.13 25.75 -2.87
C SER A 2 -17.10 24.79 -2.27
N ALA A 3 -17.53 23.59 -1.88
CA ALA A 3 -16.60 22.53 -1.52
C ALA A 3 -15.78 22.22 -2.79
N ASP A 4 -14.47 22.42 -2.73
CA ASP A 4 -13.58 22.09 -3.85
C ASP A 4 -13.76 20.61 -4.19
N ILE A 5 -14.27 20.33 -5.38
CA ILE A 5 -14.47 18.96 -5.87
C ILE A 5 -13.10 18.32 -6.04
N ILE A 6 -12.78 17.34 -5.19
CA ILE A 6 -11.51 16.60 -5.27
C ILE A 6 -11.49 15.80 -6.59
N LYS A 7 -10.56 16.12 -7.48
CA LYS A 7 -10.41 15.43 -8.77
C LYS A 7 -9.88 14.02 -8.58
N PRO A 8 -10.45 13.00 -9.23
CA PRO A 8 -10.00 11.60 -9.08
C PRO A 8 -8.50 11.36 -9.36
N GLY A 9 -7.92 12.09 -10.30
CA GLY A 9 -6.49 12.01 -10.63
C GLY A 9 -5.55 12.68 -9.61
N SER A 10 -6.07 13.40 -8.62
CA SER A 10 -5.26 14.11 -7.63
C SER A 10 -4.81 13.20 -6.47
N PRO A 11 -3.63 13.48 -5.85
CA PRO A 11 -3.18 12.75 -4.66
C PRO A 11 -4.16 12.78 -3.49
N GLN A 12 -4.96 13.82 -3.36
CA GLN A 12 -5.99 13.94 -2.33
C GLN A 12 -7.12 12.91 -2.50
N TYR A 13 -7.36 12.46 -3.73
CA TYR A 13 -8.36 11.42 -4.00
C TYR A 13 -7.79 10.01 -3.83
N TRP A 14 -6.73 9.67 -4.59
CA TRP A 14 -6.21 8.30 -4.61
C TRP A 14 -5.25 7.98 -3.45
N GLY A 15 -4.60 8.98 -2.85
CA GLY A 15 -3.63 8.79 -1.78
C GLY A 15 -4.21 8.09 -0.55
N PRO A 16 -5.31 8.60 0.07
CA PRO A 16 -5.97 7.91 1.19
C PRO A 16 -6.42 6.49 0.85
N ARG A 17 -6.90 6.25 -0.38
CA ARG A 17 -7.32 4.94 -0.87
C ARG A 17 -6.14 3.97 -0.97
N LEU A 18 -5.02 4.44 -1.48
CA LEU A 18 -3.80 3.65 -1.59
C LEU A 18 -3.26 3.26 -0.21
N TRP A 19 -3.27 4.18 0.77
CA TRP A 19 -2.91 3.86 2.15
C TRP A 19 -3.84 2.81 2.77
N ARG A 20 -5.14 2.91 2.53
CA ARG A 20 -6.09 1.88 3.00
C ARG A 20 -5.85 0.53 2.35
N ILE A 21 -5.51 0.48 1.06
CA ILE A 21 -5.10 -0.76 0.39
C ILE A 21 -3.88 -1.36 1.10
N PHE A 22 -2.84 -0.57 1.34
CA PHE A 22 -1.61 -1.06 1.97
C PHE A 22 -1.83 -1.54 3.40
N HIS A 23 -2.53 -0.78 4.23
CA HIS A 23 -2.81 -1.20 5.60
C HIS A 23 -3.68 -2.46 5.65
N ASN A 24 -4.68 -2.59 4.80
CA ASN A 24 -5.49 -3.79 4.68
C ASN A 24 -4.67 -5.00 4.20
N LEU A 25 -3.81 -4.83 3.18
CA LEU A 25 -2.91 -5.89 2.71
C LEU A 25 -1.94 -6.32 3.81
N ALA A 26 -1.45 -5.39 4.64
CA ALA A 26 -0.58 -5.72 5.76
C ALA A 26 -1.26 -6.64 6.78
N GLU A 27 -2.54 -6.45 7.06
CA GLU A 27 -3.29 -7.28 8.02
C GLU A 27 -3.43 -8.75 7.58
N ILE A 28 -3.38 -9.02 6.28
CA ILE A 28 -3.46 -10.35 5.70
C ILE A 28 -2.12 -10.90 5.22
N SER A 29 -1.02 -10.18 5.48
CA SER A 29 0.35 -10.55 5.11
C SER A 29 1.01 -11.36 6.25
N ASP A 30 0.51 -12.57 6.49
CA ASP A 30 0.91 -13.44 7.59
C ASP A 30 1.73 -14.67 7.15
N ARG A 31 2.20 -14.69 5.89
CA ARG A 31 3.02 -15.76 5.30
C ARG A 31 4.31 -15.18 4.72
N ARG A 32 5.37 -15.99 4.71
CA ARG A 32 6.68 -15.59 4.20
C ARG A 32 6.68 -15.24 2.72
N ASP A 33 6.02 -16.05 1.89
CA ASP A 33 5.89 -15.81 0.44
C ASP A 33 5.17 -14.48 0.14
N ILE A 34 4.14 -14.17 0.91
CA ILE A 34 3.42 -12.89 0.83
C ILE A 34 4.32 -11.74 1.29
N GLY A 35 5.05 -11.90 2.39
CA GLY A 35 6.00 -10.91 2.89
C GLY A 35 7.06 -10.55 1.86
N MET A 36 7.55 -11.51 1.09
CA MET A 36 8.56 -11.31 0.05
C MET A 36 8.07 -10.47 -1.15
N LEU A 37 6.78 -10.30 -1.34
CA LEU A 37 6.23 -9.46 -2.42
C LEU A 37 6.26 -7.96 -2.08
N TRP A 38 6.30 -7.59 -0.81
CA TRP A 38 6.19 -6.19 -0.39
C TRP A 38 7.24 -5.24 -0.98
N PRO A 39 8.53 -5.60 -1.08
CA PRO A 39 9.51 -4.74 -1.75
C PRO A 39 9.09 -4.42 -3.20
N ASN A 40 8.55 -5.40 -3.92
CA ASN A 40 8.11 -5.22 -5.31
C ASN A 40 6.80 -4.41 -5.39
N ILE A 41 5.88 -4.59 -4.43
CA ILE A 41 4.65 -3.78 -4.34
C ILE A 41 5.01 -2.30 -4.18
N LEU A 42 5.88 -1.97 -3.24
CA LEU A 42 6.25 -0.58 -2.99
C LEU A 42 7.06 0.02 -4.13
N LYS A 43 8.00 -0.73 -4.73
CA LYS A 43 8.76 -0.28 -5.91
C LYS A 43 7.85 -0.04 -7.12
N SER A 44 6.93 -0.96 -7.42
CA SER A 44 6.00 -0.80 -8.54
C SER A 44 5.02 0.35 -8.28
N THR A 45 4.61 0.57 -7.04
CA THR A 45 3.80 1.74 -6.67
C THR A 45 4.58 3.04 -6.91
N ALA A 46 5.85 3.11 -6.50
CA ALA A 46 6.70 4.26 -6.75
C ALA A 46 6.86 4.54 -8.25
N ALA A 47 6.98 3.50 -9.09
CA ALA A 47 7.09 3.66 -10.54
C ALA A 47 5.77 4.17 -11.18
N THR A 48 4.62 3.79 -10.62
CA THR A 48 3.30 4.00 -11.24
C THR A 48 2.62 5.28 -10.79
N MET A 49 2.83 5.75 -9.55
CA MET A 49 2.14 6.95 -9.03
C MET A 49 2.19 8.14 -9.98
N PRO A 50 1.04 8.79 -10.30
CA PRO A 50 1.00 9.91 -11.24
C PRO A 50 1.63 11.21 -10.70
N CYS A 51 1.91 11.27 -9.41
CA CYS A 51 2.49 12.43 -8.73
C CYS A 51 4.01 12.32 -8.67
N SER A 52 4.76 13.12 -9.41
CA SER A 52 6.24 13.12 -9.43
C SER A 52 6.85 13.33 -8.04
N LYS A 53 6.32 14.26 -7.25
CA LYS A 53 6.75 14.50 -5.87
C LYS A 53 6.55 13.26 -5.01
N CYS A 54 5.40 12.59 -5.15
CA CYS A 54 5.08 11.37 -4.39
C CYS A 54 6.02 10.22 -4.79
N ARG A 55 6.29 10.03 -6.09
CA ARG A 55 7.25 9.04 -6.60
C ARG A 55 8.65 9.24 -6.02
N ASN A 56 9.14 10.47 -6.08
CA ASN A 56 10.47 10.80 -5.57
C ASN A 56 10.57 10.49 -4.06
N HIS A 57 9.57 10.88 -3.29
CA HIS A 57 9.53 10.61 -1.85
C HIS A 57 9.56 9.12 -1.54
N LEU A 58 8.73 8.33 -2.20
CA LEU A 58 8.71 6.88 -1.98
C LEU A 58 10.01 6.23 -2.44
N THR A 59 10.52 6.61 -3.61
CA THR A 59 11.80 6.11 -4.13
C THR A 59 12.95 6.40 -3.17
N ASP A 60 13.03 7.61 -2.63
CA ASP A 60 14.08 8.00 -1.68
C ASP A 60 13.94 7.24 -0.35
N TYR A 61 12.71 7.08 0.13
CA TYR A 61 12.47 6.25 1.31
C TYR A 61 12.99 4.82 1.12
N LEU A 62 12.69 4.20 -0.03
CA LEU A 62 13.09 2.83 -0.35
C LEU A 62 14.61 2.65 -0.48
N LYS A 63 15.35 3.70 -0.85
CA LYS A 63 16.82 3.68 -0.88
C LYS A 63 17.45 3.61 0.51
N HIS A 64 16.85 4.28 1.49
CA HIS A 64 17.41 4.45 2.82
C HIS A 64 16.85 3.48 3.87
N HIS A 65 15.75 2.80 3.58
CA HIS A 65 15.09 1.88 4.49
C HIS A 65 15.00 0.49 3.87
N LYS A 66 15.64 -0.49 4.52
CA LYS A 66 15.47 -1.90 4.14
C LYS A 66 14.03 -2.31 4.41
N ILE A 67 13.30 -2.62 3.33
CA ILE A 67 11.96 -3.13 3.44
C ILE A 67 12.06 -4.63 3.66
N ILE A 68 11.53 -5.06 4.80
CA ILE A 68 11.28 -6.45 5.18
C ILE A 68 12.47 -7.37 4.91
N SER A 69 13.33 -7.52 5.90
CA SER A 69 14.28 -8.62 5.95
C SER A 69 13.56 -9.86 6.46
N VAL A 70 13.04 -10.69 5.57
CA VAL A 70 12.42 -11.99 5.91
C VAL A 70 13.44 -12.95 6.54
N THR A 71 14.71 -12.55 6.61
CA THR A 71 15.81 -13.30 7.24
C THR A 71 15.90 -13.06 8.75
N ASN A 72 15.17 -12.07 9.30
CA ASN A 72 15.18 -11.83 10.73
C ASN A 72 14.40 -12.95 11.45
N PRO A 73 14.99 -13.59 12.48
CA PRO A 73 14.31 -14.63 13.27
C PRO A 73 12.95 -14.21 13.84
N LEU A 74 12.76 -12.93 14.15
CA LEU A 74 11.49 -12.38 14.65
C LEU A 74 10.38 -12.36 13.59
N THR A 75 10.71 -12.51 12.30
CA THR A 75 9.76 -12.52 11.19
C THR A 75 9.47 -13.93 10.66
N VAL A 76 10.01 -14.97 11.30
CA VAL A 76 9.79 -16.37 10.89
C VAL A 76 8.34 -16.80 11.10
N THR A 77 7.64 -16.23 12.09
CA THR A 77 6.22 -16.48 12.32
C THR A 77 5.35 -15.56 11.47
N GLY A 78 4.17 -16.01 11.07
CA GLY A 78 3.21 -15.17 10.33
C GLY A 78 2.85 -13.88 11.08
N GLN A 79 2.72 -13.96 12.40
CA GLN A 79 2.49 -12.79 13.26
C GLN A 79 3.68 -11.82 13.22
N GLY A 80 4.91 -12.31 13.22
CA GLY A 80 6.11 -11.47 13.13
C GLY A 80 6.21 -10.75 11.78
N ILE A 81 5.91 -11.45 10.68
CA ILE A 81 5.88 -10.88 9.32
C ILE A 81 4.86 -9.74 9.25
N ARG A 82 3.62 -10.01 9.66
CA ARG A 82 2.54 -9.00 9.67
C ARG A 82 2.92 -7.78 10.51
N THR A 83 3.44 -7.98 11.72
CA THR A 83 3.85 -6.90 12.61
C THR A 83 4.94 -6.04 11.98
N GLN A 84 5.94 -6.65 11.35
CA GLN A 84 7.00 -5.91 10.68
C GLN A 84 6.47 -5.07 9.52
N ILE A 85 5.61 -5.63 8.67
CA ILE A 85 5.01 -4.91 7.55
C ILE A 85 4.18 -3.72 8.06
N ARG A 86 3.32 -3.95 9.06
CA ARG A 86 2.50 -2.89 9.67
C ARG A 86 3.36 -1.74 10.19
N ASN A 87 4.41 -2.05 10.95
CA ASN A 87 5.28 -1.03 11.52
C ASN A 87 6.04 -0.24 10.46
N GLN A 88 6.51 -0.88 9.41
CA GLN A 88 7.20 -0.20 8.31
C GLN A 88 6.25 0.69 7.50
N LEU A 89 5.04 0.23 7.20
CA LEU A 89 4.04 1.04 6.52
C LEU A 89 3.58 2.22 7.38
N HIS A 90 3.43 2.02 8.68
CA HIS A 90 3.13 3.09 9.63
C HIS A 90 4.22 4.16 9.61
N HIS A 91 5.49 3.76 9.69
CA HIS A 91 6.62 4.69 9.61
C HIS A 91 6.64 5.45 8.28
N LEU A 92 6.50 4.75 7.15
CA LEU A 92 6.44 5.37 5.83
C LEU A 92 5.26 6.36 5.72
N HIS A 93 4.08 5.98 6.20
CA HIS A 93 2.88 6.85 6.17
C HIS A 93 3.12 8.13 6.97
N ASN A 94 3.69 8.03 8.16
CA ASN A 94 4.00 9.20 8.98
C ASN A 94 5.10 10.08 8.38
N GLN A 95 6.08 9.54 7.67
CA GLN A 95 7.03 10.34 6.90
C GLN A 95 6.33 11.16 5.80
N VAL A 96 5.32 10.61 5.15
CA VAL A 96 4.50 11.34 4.16
C VAL A 96 3.63 12.40 4.85
N ASN A 97 3.00 12.07 5.97
CA ASN A 97 2.19 13.01 6.74
C ASN A 97 3.02 14.22 7.19
N LEU A 98 4.18 13.98 7.78
CA LEU A 98 5.09 15.02 8.26
C LEU A 98 5.49 15.99 7.12
N ARG A 99 5.81 15.48 5.93
CA ARG A 99 6.15 16.29 4.76
C ARG A 99 4.98 17.14 4.23
N ASN A 100 3.77 16.74 4.51
CA ASN A 100 2.55 17.45 4.11
C ASN A 100 1.93 18.28 5.25
N ASN A 101 2.66 18.45 6.38
CA ASN A 101 2.18 19.13 7.59
C ASN A 101 0.87 18.51 8.13
N ILE A 102 0.71 17.21 7.99
CA ILE A 102 -0.39 16.43 8.56
C ILE A 102 0.11 15.81 9.87
N PRO A 103 -0.69 15.84 10.95
CA PRO A 103 -0.33 15.19 12.22
C PRO A 103 0.00 13.71 12.04
N GLU A 104 0.91 13.19 12.88
CA GLU A 104 1.23 11.78 12.89
C GLU A 104 -0.01 10.93 13.20
N PHE A 105 -0.13 9.83 12.47
CA PHE A 105 -1.13 8.81 12.69
C PHE A 105 -0.63 7.87 13.80
N PRO A 106 -1.32 7.75 14.95
CA PRO A 106 -0.87 6.90 16.06
C PRO A 106 -0.87 5.42 15.68
N ILE A 107 0.16 4.68 16.12
CA ILE A 107 0.26 3.23 15.84
C ILE A 107 -0.92 2.44 16.42
N SER A 108 -1.48 2.88 17.55
CA SER A 108 -2.67 2.28 18.15
C SER A 108 -3.90 2.32 17.24
N SER A 109 -3.98 3.32 16.37
CA SER A 109 -5.07 3.46 15.39
C SER A 109 -5.04 2.36 14.32
N LEU A 110 -3.88 1.77 14.02
CA LEU A 110 -3.80 0.66 13.06
C LEU A 110 -4.64 -0.53 13.51
N THR A 111 -4.50 -0.95 14.77
CA THR A 111 -5.27 -2.08 15.30
C THR A 111 -6.76 -1.74 15.38
N HIS A 112 -7.10 -0.51 15.75
CA HIS A 112 -8.49 -0.09 15.86
C HIS A 112 -9.20 -0.02 14.49
N ILE A 113 -8.53 0.50 13.47
CA ILE A 113 -9.14 0.72 12.14
C ILE A 113 -9.06 -0.52 11.26
N TYR A 114 -7.90 -1.23 11.28
CA TYR A 114 -7.60 -2.29 10.32
C TYR A 114 -7.55 -3.68 10.95
N GLY A 115 -7.26 -3.80 12.26
CA GLY A 115 -7.11 -5.08 12.94
C GLY A 115 -8.44 -5.77 13.25
N ASN A 116 -8.35 -7.08 13.59
CA ASN A 116 -9.48 -7.90 14.10
C ASN A 116 -10.71 -7.95 13.18
N ARG A 117 -10.49 -7.85 11.87
CA ARG A 117 -11.56 -7.93 10.86
C ARG A 117 -11.49 -9.27 10.13
N PRO A 118 -12.63 -9.87 9.75
CA PRO A 118 -12.64 -11.06 8.91
C PRO A 118 -11.88 -10.85 7.60
N ARG A 119 -11.12 -11.87 7.18
CA ARG A 119 -10.29 -11.81 5.96
C ARG A 119 -11.13 -11.47 4.71
N GLU A 120 -12.32 -12.03 4.59
CA GLU A 120 -13.24 -11.79 3.48
C GLU A 120 -13.66 -10.31 3.41
N GLN A 121 -13.89 -9.69 4.56
CA GLN A 121 -14.23 -8.27 4.63
C GLN A 121 -13.04 -7.39 4.21
N ILE A 122 -11.82 -7.74 4.65
CA ILE A 122 -10.60 -7.04 4.24
C ILE A 122 -10.41 -7.16 2.72
N LEU A 123 -10.54 -8.36 2.15
CA LEU A 123 -10.42 -8.59 0.72
C LEU A 123 -11.47 -7.83 -0.10
N ALA A 124 -12.72 -7.81 0.34
CA ALA A 124 -13.79 -7.08 -0.32
C ALA A 124 -13.49 -5.56 -0.36
N GLU A 125 -12.99 -5.00 0.74
CA GLU A 125 -12.58 -3.60 0.79
C GLU A 125 -11.39 -3.31 -0.14
N ILE A 126 -10.38 -4.18 -0.16
CA ILE A 126 -9.23 -4.04 -1.07
C ILE A 126 -9.70 -4.03 -2.53
N HIS A 127 -10.58 -4.94 -2.92
CA HIS A 127 -11.11 -5.01 -4.29
C HIS A 127 -11.84 -3.71 -4.67
N SER A 128 -12.68 -3.18 -3.80
CA SER A 128 -13.37 -1.90 -4.02
C SER A 128 -12.39 -0.74 -4.19
N LEU A 129 -11.44 -0.60 -3.27
CA LEU A 129 -10.42 0.46 -3.30
C LEU A 129 -9.50 0.34 -4.53
N MET A 130 -9.11 -0.88 -4.92
CA MET A 130 -8.31 -1.11 -6.13
C MET A 130 -9.06 -0.67 -7.38
N THR A 131 -10.38 -0.89 -7.45
CA THR A 131 -11.20 -0.39 -8.56
C THR A 131 -11.19 1.13 -8.59
N GLU A 132 -11.43 1.79 -7.47
CA GLU A 132 -11.42 3.25 -7.38
C GLU A 132 -10.07 3.87 -7.79
N VAL A 133 -8.94 3.28 -7.34
CA VAL A 133 -7.61 3.77 -7.72
C VAL A 133 -7.33 3.52 -9.21
N LYS A 134 -7.67 2.35 -9.73
CA LYS A 134 -7.51 2.03 -11.16
C LYS A 134 -8.31 3.00 -12.03
N ASP A 135 -9.56 3.25 -11.69
CA ASP A 135 -10.43 4.16 -12.44
C ASP A 135 -9.90 5.61 -12.39
N ALA A 136 -9.34 6.03 -11.25
CA ALA A 136 -8.73 7.35 -11.11
C ALA A 136 -7.42 7.49 -11.92
N TRP A 137 -6.65 6.41 -12.07
CA TRP A 137 -5.36 6.42 -12.77
C TRP A 137 -5.47 6.12 -14.27
N GLN A 138 -6.51 5.41 -14.70
CA GLN A 138 -6.72 5.04 -16.12
C GLN A 138 -6.65 6.24 -17.09
N PRO A 139 -7.29 7.40 -16.81
CA PRO A 139 -7.20 8.56 -17.70
C PRO A 139 -5.81 9.19 -17.76
N LEU A 140 -4.90 8.85 -16.86
CA LEU A 140 -3.55 9.41 -16.74
C LEU A 140 -2.50 8.56 -17.48
N LEU A 141 -2.91 7.42 -18.07
CA LEU A 141 -2.03 6.59 -18.88
C LEU A 141 -1.50 7.41 -20.07
N HIS A 142 -0.24 7.17 -20.41
CA HIS A 142 0.52 7.87 -21.47
C HIS A 142 0.84 9.35 -21.19
N SER A 143 0.20 9.99 -20.21
CA SER A 143 0.54 11.35 -19.80
C SER A 143 1.42 11.40 -18.54
N SER A 144 0.94 10.85 -17.44
CA SER A 144 1.63 10.86 -16.14
C SER A 144 1.99 9.45 -15.66
N ILE A 145 1.41 8.41 -16.25
CA ILE A 145 1.61 7.02 -15.90
C ILE A 145 2.06 6.23 -17.13
N ASN A 146 3.16 5.46 -16.97
CA ASN A 146 3.57 4.49 -17.98
C ASN A 146 2.64 3.26 -17.94
N PRO A 147 2.06 2.85 -19.08
CA PRO A 147 1.15 1.71 -19.12
C PRO A 147 1.76 0.38 -18.65
N GLY A 148 3.05 0.16 -18.94
CA GLY A 148 3.78 -1.03 -18.50
C GLY A 148 3.92 -1.08 -16.97
N ASP A 149 4.29 0.04 -16.34
CA ASP A 149 4.39 0.15 -14.90
C ASP A 149 3.02 -0.05 -14.23
N PHE A 150 1.97 0.52 -14.80
CA PHE A 150 0.60 0.35 -14.31
C PHE A 150 0.14 -1.11 -14.38
N THR A 151 0.44 -1.80 -15.48
CA THR A 151 0.14 -3.23 -15.63
C THR A 151 0.92 -4.06 -14.63
N ASN A 152 2.21 -3.80 -14.46
CA ASN A 152 3.05 -4.49 -13.47
C ASN A 152 2.53 -4.29 -12.04
N TRP A 153 2.20 -3.06 -11.66
CA TRP A 153 1.63 -2.74 -10.35
C TRP A 153 0.35 -3.53 -10.07
N LYS A 154 -0.60 -3.54 -11.01
CA LYS A 154 -1.83 -4.31 -10.89
C LYS A 154 -1.57 -5.81 -10.71
N ASN A 155 -0.66 -6.36 -11.50
CA ASN A 155 -0.33 -7.78 -11.48
C ASN A 155 0.29 -8.21 -10.15
N ILE A 156 1.21 -7.42 -9.60
CA ILE A 156 1.86 -7.74 -8.31
C ILE A 156 0.85 -7.72 -7.17
N ILE A 157 -0.04 -6.72 -7.12
CA ILE A 157 -1.09 -6.68 -6.08
C ILE A 157 -2.08 -7.83 -6.26
N SER A 158 -2.49 -8.13 -7.50
CA SER A 158 -3.37 -9.25 -7.79
C SER A 158 -2.76 -10.60 -7.40
N LEU A 159 -1.45 -10.77 -7.59
CA LEU A 159 -0.73 -11.97 -7.15
C LEU A 159 -0.79 -12.12 -5.62
N LEU A 160 -0.53 -11.05 -4.87
CA LEU A 160 -0.65 -11.08 -3.41
C LEU A 160 -2.07 -11.47 -2.97
N ILE A 161 -3.09 -10.84 -3.56
CA ILE A 161 -4.50 -11.13 -3.26
C ILE A 161 -4.82 -12.61 -3.55
N SER A 162 -4.35 -13.14 -4.67
CA SER A 162 -4.54 -14.55 -5.04
C SER A 162 -3.89 -15.51 -4.04
N LEU A 163 -2.67 -15.23 -3.63
CA LEU A 163 -1.95 -16.04 -2.63
C LEU A 163 -2.66 -16.03 -1.26
N VAL A 164 -3.19 -14.89 -0.86
CA VAL A 164 -3.97 -14.78 0.38
C VAL A 164 -5.29 -15.53 0.28
N SER A 165 -5.97 -15.45 -0.86
CA SER A 165 -7.28 -16.09 -1.08
C SER A 165 -7.19 -17.60 -1.15
N ALA A 166 -6.06 -18.16 -1.62
CA ALA A 166 -5.83 -19.60 -1.70
C ALA A 166 -5.71 -20.31 -0.33
N GLY A 167 -5.60 -19.53 0.76
CA GLY A 167 -5.41 -20.08 2.11
C GLY A 167 -3.98 -20.58 2.37
N PRO A 168 -3.69 -21.05 3.59
CA PRO A 168 -2.42 -21.71 3.88
C PRO A 168 -2.39 -23.07 3.17
N ASN A 169 -1.30 -23.35 2.42
CA ASN A 169 -0.98 -24.72 1.97
C ASN A 169 -0.54 -25.56 3.17
#